data_c143436cced29376b89ae979a6ee6f70
#
_entry.id   c143436cced29376b89ae979a6ee6f70
#
_cell.length_a   1.000
_cell.length_b   1.000
_cell.length_c   1.000
_cell.angle_alpha   90.00
_cell.angle_beta   90.00
_cell.angle_gamma   90.00
#
_symmetry.space_group_name_H-M   'P 1'
#
loop_
_entity.id
_entity.type
_entity.pdbx_description
1 polymer ?
#
loop_
_entity_poly.entity_id
_entity_poly.type
_entity_poly.pdbx_seq_one_letter_code
_entity_poly.pdbx_strand_id
1 'polypeptide(L)'
;MSLLSSILLGLIQGLAEFLPISSSGHLAIAEHFLGQAGVPATPDFFDVLLHLGTLVAVFAAYWQDIRDMIVELIDGVRDLVRGTTPNPIPPARRMILLIIVGTLPLFVVLPVKDLVEGLSGNIYFVAGALIVTGFLLFASDRVKKGRKTERSAKLLDVLLVGIAQAIATCPGISRSGTTITAGCFVGFDRKLSLIHISEPTRLRCI
;
A
#
# COMPACT_ATOMS: atom_id res chain seq x y z
N MET A 1 17.41 -14.48 -18.00
CA MET A 1 17.30 -13.01 -18.03
C MET A 1 18.65 -12.38 -18.28
N SER A 2 18.71 -11.26 -19.00
CA SER A 2 19.93 -10.47 -19.13
C SER A 2 20.07 -9.52 -17.92
N LEU A 3 21.29 -9.10 -17.61
CA LEU A 3 21.56 -8.11 -16.56
C LEU A 3 20.79 -6.80 -16.84
N LEU A 4 20.68 -6.40 -18.10
CA LEU A 4 19.97 -5.19 -18.51
C LEU A 4 18.47 -5.27 -18.22
N SER A 5 17.81 -6.40 -18.53
CA SER A 5 16.38 -6.59 -18.21
C SER A 5 16.15 -6.63 -16.72
N SER A 6 17.06 -7.22 -15.93
CA SER A 6 16.94 -7.22 -14.46
C SER A 6 17.05 -5.82 -13.86
N ILE A 7 17.99 -5.00 -14.37
CA ILE A 7 18.14 -3.60 -13.95
C ILE A 7 16.89 -2.78 -14.32
N LEU A 8 16.37 -2.98 -15.54
CA LEU A 8 15.17 -2.26 -16.00
C LEU A 8 13.95 -2.57 -15.12
N LEU A 9 13.70 -3.86 -14.86
CA LEU A 9 12.59 -4.27 -13.99
C LEU A 9 12.78 -3.78 -12.55
N GLY A 10 14.02 -3.79 -12.04
CA GLY A 10 14.35 -3.23 -10.73
C GLY A 10 14.08 -1.72 -10.63
N LEU A 11 14.39 -0.96 -11.66
CA LEU A 11 14.08 0.48 -11.73
C LEU A 11 12.57 0.72 -11.81
N ILE A 12 11.85 -0.04 -12.63
CA ILE A 12 10.39 0.06 -12.74
C ILE A 12 9.75 -0.24 -11.38
N GLN A 13 10.14 -1.35 -10.74
CA GLN A 13 9.63 -1.70 -9.41
C GLN A 13 9.94 -0.61 -8.39
N GLY A 14 11.20 -0.16 -8.30
CA GLY A 14 11.60 0.85 -7.32
C GLY A 14 10.87 2.18 -7.50
N LEU A 15 10.61 2.61 -8.73
CA LEU A 15 9.84 3.84 -8.98
C LEU A 15 8.34 3.63 -8.74
N ALA A 16 7.77 2.56 -9.27
CA ALA A 16 6.34 2.32 -9.22
C ALA A 16 5.83 1.90 -7.83
N GLU A 17 6.68 1.30 -6.99
CA GLU A 17 6.33 0.93 -5.62
C GLU A 17 6.14 2.16 -4.72
N PHE A 18 6.99 3.18 -4.89
CA PHE A 18 6.90 4.42 -4.09
C PHE A 18 5.90 5.44 -4.66
N LEU A 19 5.49 5.27 -5.90
CA LEU A 19 4.43 6.06 -6.52
C LEU A 19 3.09 5.31 -6.42
N PRO A 20 1.96 5.98 -6.23
CA PRO A 20 0.66 5.33 -6.10
C PRO A 20 0.08 4.89 -7.46
N ILE A 21 0.90 4.24 -8.32
CA ILE A 21 0.58 3.95 -9.73
C ILE A 21 0.47 2.46 -10.06
N SER A 22 0.57 1.55 -9.08
CA SER A 22 0.58 0.09 -9.24
C SER A 22 1.88 -0.48 -9.83
N SER A 23 2.80 -0.89 -8.97
CA SER A 23 4.05 -1.57 -9.36
C SER A 23 3.79 -2.88 -10.11
N SER A 24 2.88 -3.72 -9.61
CA SER A 24 2.51 -4.99 -10.25
C SER A 24 1.97 -4.80 -11.67
N GLY A 25 1.16 -3.76 -11.91
CA GLY A 25 0.65 -3.46 -13.24
C GLY A 25 1.75 -3.03 -14.20
N HIS A 26 2.67 -2.18 -13.74
CA HIS A 26 3.80 -1.72 -14.56
C HIS A 26 4.80 -2.84 -14.84
N LEU A 27 5.07 -3.72 -13.85
CA LEU A 27 5.91 -4.90 -14.07
C LEU A 27 5.28 -5.84 -15.12
N ALA A 28 4.00 -6.18 -14.99
CA ALA A 28 3.30 -7.04 -15.93
C ALA A 28 3.37 -6.51 -17.38
N ILE A 29 3.20 -5.19 -17.56
CA ILE A 29 3.36 -4.55 -18.88
C ILE A 29 4.81 -4.65 -19.37
N ALA A 30 5.78 -4.33 -18.52
CA ALA A 30 7.19 -4.38 -18.89
C ALA A 30 7.62 -5.80 -19.27
N GLU A 31 7.20 -6.80 -18.51
CA GLU A 31 7.48 -8.22 -18.79
C GLU A 31 6.83 -8.70 -20.08
N HIS A 32 5.61 -8.26 -20.35
CA HIS A 32 4.94 -8.58 -21.61
C HIS A 32 5.74 -8.06 -22.83
N PHE A 33 6.17 -6.81 -22.81
CA PHE A 33 7.00 -6.24 -23.89
C PHE A 33 8.38 -6.88 -23.98
N LEU A 34 9.03 -7.18 -22.86
CA LEU A 34 10.30 -7.91 -22.84
C LEU A 34 10.14 -9.33 -23.42
N GLY A 35 9.03 -10.03 -23.12
CA GLY A 35 8.71 -11.33 -23.68
C GLY A 35 8.55 -11.27 -25.20
N GLN A 36 7.87 -10.24 -25.73
CA GLN A 36 7.76 -10.02 -27.16
C GLN A 36 9.12 -9.72 -27.83
N ALA A 37 10.04 -9.11 -27.09
CA ALA A 37 11.42 -8.88 -27.54
C ALA A 37 12.32 -10.13 -27.41
N GLY A 38 11.78 -11.28 -27.05
CA GLY A 38 12.51 -12.55 -26.92
C GLY A 38 13.28 -12.70 -25.61
N VAL A 39 13.00 -11.89 -24.61
CA VAL A 39 13.56 -12.05 -23.26
C VAL A 39 12.80 -13.20 -22.56
N PRO A 40 13.49 -14.22 -22.00
CA PRO A 40 12.83 -15.27 -21.25
C PRO A 40 11.99 -14.71 -20.09
N ALA A 41 10.88 -15.39 -19.78
CA ALA A 41 10.02 -15.04 -18.65
C ALA A 41 10.81 -14.89 -17.36
N THR A 42 10.40 -13.93 -16.54
CA THR A 42 10.98 -13.73 -15.21
C THR A 42 10.60 -14.91 -14.31
N PRO A 43 11.55 -15.47 -13.55
CA PRO A 43 11.20 -16.43 -12.50
C PRO A 43 10.38 -15.72 -11.40
N ASP A 44 9.37 -16.39 -10.85
CA ASP A 44 8.56 -15.86 -9.72
C ASP A 44 9.43 -15.39 -8.54
N PHE A 45 10.55 -16.09 -8.32
CA PHE A 45 11.52 -15.72 -7.30
C PHE A 45 12.14 -14.32 -7.51
N PHE A 46 12.27 -13.88 -8.77
CA PHE A 46 12.81 -12.56 -9.08
C PHE A 46 11.86 -11.44 -8.64
N ASP A 47 10.55 -11.62 -8.84
CA ASP A 47 9.55 -10.66 -8.37
C ASP A 47 9.56 -10.53 -6.84
N VAL A 48 9.73 -11.64 -6.15
CA VAL A 48 9.91 -11.63 -4.68
C VAL A 48 11.15 -10.83 -4.28
N LEU A 49 12.27 -10.98 -5.02
CA LEU A 49 13.49 -10.21 -4.74
C LEU A 49 13.30 -8.70 -4.99
N LEU A 50 12.56 -8.33 -6.04
CA LEU A 50 12.23 -6.93 -6.33
C LEU A 50 11.45 -6.30 -5.18
N HIS A 51 10.42 -7.00 -4.69
CA HIS A 51 9.62 -6.55 -3.55
C HIS A 51 10.44 -6.54 -2.24
N LEU A 52 11.32 -7.51 -2.04
CA LEU A 52 12.21 -7.51 -0.88
C LEU A 52 13.15 -6.30 -0.88
N GLY A 53 13.67 -5.91 -2.06
CA GLY A 53 14.51 -4.73 -2.21
C GLY A 53 13.79 -3.44 -1.79
N THR A 54 12.55 -3.26 -2.24
CA THR A 54 11.72 -2.10 -1.85
C THR A 54 11.35 -2.17 -0.37
N LEU A 55 11.06 -3.35 0.17
CA LEU A 55 10.77 -3.54 1.59
C LEU A 55 11.96 -3.14 2.47
N VAL A 56 13.19 -3.53 2.11
CA VAL A 56 14.41 -3.10 2.82
C VAL A 56 14.56 -1.59 2.80
N ALA A 57 14.31 -0.94 1.66
CA ALA A 57 14.35 0.51 1.55
C ALA A 57 13.32 1.19 2.47
N VAL A 58 12.10 0.64 2.55
CA VAL A 58 11.06 1.09 3.49
C VAL A 58 11.53 0.95 4.94
N PHE A 59 12.03 -0.20 5.34
CA PHE A 59 12.54 -0.40 6.70
C PHE A 59 13.67 0.56 7.04
N ALA A 60 14.58 0.84 6.09
CA ALA A 60 15.67 1.78 6.30
C ALA A 60 15.17 3.23 6.46
N ALA A 61 14.20 3.64 5.61
CA ALA A 61 13.67 5.00 5.62
C ALA A 61 12.81 5.28 6.88
N TYR A 62 12.06 4.30 7.37
CA TYR A 62 11.05 4.45 8.43
C TYR A 62 11.39 3.72 9.72
N TRP A 63 12.64 3.42 9.90
CA TRP A 63 13.11 2.67 11.07
C TRP A 63 12.63 3.25 12.40
N GLN A 64 12.63 4.58 12.53
CA GLN A 64 12.19 5.24 13.78
C GLN A 64 10.69 5.01 14.04
N ASP A 65 9.85 5.22 13.02
CA ASP A 65 8.40 5.05 13.14
C ASP A 65 8.05 3.58 13.43
N ILE A 66 8.71 2.64 12.73
CA ILE A 66 8.53 1.20 12.95
C ILE A 66 8.95 0.81 14.38
N ARG A 67 10.09 1.31 14.84
CA ARG A 67 10.57 1.06 16.20
C ARG A 67 9.58 1.58 17.24
N ASP A 68 9.10 2.82 17.07
CA ASP A 68 8.15 3.43 18.01
C ASP A 68 6.81 2.66 18.05
N MET A 69 6.35 2.17 16.91
CA MET A 69 5.18 1.28 16.85
C MET A 69 5.42 -0.05 17.57
N ILE A 70 6.60 -0.66 17.41
CA ILE A 70 6.94 -1.93 18.08
C ILE A 70 7.00 -1.72 19.60
N VAL A 71 7.64 -0.65 20.07
CA VAL A 71 7.72 -0.33 21.50
C VAL A 71 6.31 -0.12 22.06
N GLU A 72 5.49 0.68 21.38
CA GLU A 72 4.12 0.93 21.82
C GLU A 72 3.23 -0.32 21.80
N LEU A 73 3.46 -1.23 20.86
CA LEU A 73 2.77 -2.53 20.82
C LEU A 73 3.11 -3.36 22.07
N ILE A 74 4.40 -3.43 22.44
CA ILE A 74 4.86 -4.15 23.63
C ILE A 74 4.27 -3.52 24.90
N ASP A 75 4.31 -2.20 25.02
CA ASP A 75 3.75 -1.48 26.16
C ASP A 75 2.22 -1.63 26.22
N GLY A 76 1.55 -1.63 25.05
CA GLY A 76 0.12 -1.91 24.96
C GLY A 76 -0.27 -3.30 25.48
N VAL A 77 0.51 -4.32 25.13
CA VAL A 77 0.31 -5.68 25.64
C VAL A 77 0.56 -5.75 27.16
N ARG A 78 1.63 -5.08 27.64
CA ARG A 78 1.91 -5.02 29.10
C ARG A 78 0.79 -4.34 29.87
N ASP A 79 0.26 -3.22 29.36
CA ASP A 79 -0.84 -2.51 29.98
C ASP A 79 -2.11 -3.36 30.02
N LEU A 80 -2.40 -4.09 28.94
CA LEU A 80 -3.53 -5.01 28.88
C LEU A 80 -3.41 -6.12 29.93
N VAL A 81 -2.23 -6.72 30.10
CA VAL A 81 -1.96 -7.76 31.12
C VAL A 81 -2.07 -7.18 32.54
N ARG A 82 -1.66 -5.93 32.75
CA ARG A 82 -1.74 -5.25 34.06
C ARG A 82 -3.11 -4.66 34.36
N GLY A 83 -4.04 -4.70 33.41
CA GLY A 83 -5.36 -4.07 33.55
C GLY A 83 -5.31 -2.53 33.61
N THR A 84 -4.23 -1.92 33.13
CA THR A 84 -4.04 -0.47 33.10
C THR A 84 -4.31 0.05 31.68
N THR A 85 -5.10 1.12 31.57
CA THR A 85 -5.29 1.81 30.29
C THR A 85 -4.80 3.24 30.41
N PRO A 86 -3.81 3.66 29.61
CA PRO A 86 -3.37 5.04 29.64
C PRO A 86 -4.49 5.97 29.13
N ASN A 87 -4.66 7.09 29.83
CA ASN A 87 -5.60 8.13 29.44
C ASN A 87 -4.86 9.47 29.42
N PRO A 88 -4.68 10.11 28.25
CA PRO A 88 -5.16 9.74 26.92
C PRO A 88 -4.41 8.56 26.27
N ILE A 89 -5.07 7.85 25.36
CA ILE A 89 -4.44 6.77 24.57
C ILE A 89 -3.31 7.36 23.72
N PRO A 90 -2.10 6.79 23.76
CA PRO A 90 -0.99 7.23 22.92
C PRO A 90 -1.34 7.20 21.41
N PRO A 91 -0.91 8.20 20.61
CA PRO A 91 -1.20 8.26 19.18
C PRO A 91 -0.77 7.00 18.41
N ALA A 92 0.42 6.46 18.74
CA ALA A 92 0.94 5.25 18.12
C ALA A 92 0.05 4.02 18.40
N ARG A 93 -0.46 3.87 19.63
CA ARG A 93 -1.41 2.79 19.99
C ARG A 93 -2.71 2.90 19.21
N ARG A 94 -3.24 4.10 19.07
CA ARG A 94 -4.44 4.34 18.28
C ARG A 94 -4.18 4.05 16.80
N MET A 95 -3.01 4.41 16.27
CA MET A 95 -2.62 4.11 14.90
C MET A 95 -2.55 2.59 14.66
N ILE A 96 -1.95 1.83 15.57
CA ILE A 96 -1.90 0.36 15.50
C ILE A 96 -3.33 -0.23 15.41
N LEU A 97 -4.25 0.24 16.26
CA LEU A 97 -5.65 -0.21 16.21
C LEU A 97 -6.32 0.10 14.87
N LEU A 98 -6.09 1.31 14.32
CA LEU A 98 -6.63 1.70 13.03
C LEU A 98 -6.05 0.84 11.89
N ILE A 99 -4.75 0.53 11.93
CA ILE A 99 -4.11 -0.35 10.95
C ILE A 99 -4.72 -1.75 11.02
N ILE A 100 -4.89 -2.32 12.20
CA ILE A 100 -5.50 -3.65 12.39
C ILE A 100 -6.92 -3.65 11.78
N VAL A 101 -7.76 -2.68 12.13
CA VAL A 101 -9.14 -2.59 11.61
C VAL A 101 -9.16 -2.40 10.09
N GLY A 102 -8.27 -1.57 9.55
CA GLY A 102 -8.14 -1.34 8.12
C GLY A 102 -7.64 -2.56 7.34
N THR A 103 -6.94 -3.47 8.02
CA THR A 103 -6.41 -4.70 7.40
C THR A 103 -7.44 -5.85 7.42
N LEU A 104 -8.43 -5.83 8.32
CA LEU A 104 -9.42 -6.90 8.44
C LEU A 104 -10.11 -7.27 7.12
N PRO A 105 -10.56 -6.32 6.27
CA PRO A 105 -11.21 -6.67 5.01
C PRO A 105 -10.34 -7.47 4.04
N LEU A 106 -9.00 -7.41 4.14
CA LEU A 106 -8.11 -8.19 3.30
C LEU A 106 -8.27 -9.70 3.53
N PHE A 107 -8.61 -10.11 4.76
CA PHE A 107 -8.83 -11.52 5.07
C PHE A 107 -10.01 -12.11 4.29
N VAL A 108 -10.98 -11.28 3.88
CA VAL A 108 -12.11 -11.70 3.04
C VAL A 108 -11.67 -12.05 1.62
N VAL A 109 -10.56 -11.50 1.16
CA VAL A 109 -10.01 -11.76 -0.18
C VAL A 109 -9.16 -13.04 -0.22
N LEU A 110 -8.65 -13.52 0.92
CA LEU A 110 -7.78 -14.70 0.96
C LEU A 110 -8.37 -15.94 0.25
N PRO A 111 -9.67 -16.29 0.40
CA PRO A 111 -10.22 -17.45 -0.28
C PRO A 111 -10.27 -17.34 -1.81
N VAL A 112 -10.25 -16.13 -2.34
CA VAL A 112 -10.33 -15.86 -3.79
C VAL A 112 -9.00 -15.35 -4.35
N LYS A 113 -7.93 -15.43 -3.57
CA LYS A 113 -6.61 -14.92 -3.94
C LYS A 113 -6.13 -15.47 -5.28
N ASP A 114 -6.18 -16.78 -5.45
CA ASP A 114 -5.68 -17.47 -6.66
C ASP A 114 -6.46 -17.02 -7.91
N LEU A 115 -7.77 -16.80 -7.78
CA LEU A 115 -8.60 -16.26 -8.85
C LEU A 115 -8.17 -14.84 -9.24
N VAL A 116 -7.90 -13.99 -8.23
CA VAL A 116 -7.48 -12.61 -8.43
C VAL A 116 -6.08 -12.56 -9.05
N GLU A 117 -5.14 -13.37 -8.57
CA GLU A 117 -3.79 -13.46 -9.12
C GLU A 117 -3.78 -13.96 -10.57
N GLY A 118 -4.69 -14.89 -10.92
CA GLY A 118 -4.86 -15.36 -12.29
C GLY A 118 -5.22 -14.27 -13.31
N LEU A 119 -5.78 -13.14 -12.86
CA LEU A 119 -6.09 -12.00 -13.73
C LEU A 119 -4.83 -11.25 -14.22
N SER A 120 -3.71 -11.42 -13.55
CA SER A 120 -2.43 -10.80 -13.94
C SER A 120 -1.93 -11.26 -15.31
N GLY A 121 -2.29 -12.50 -15.72
CA GLY A 121 -1.96 -13.04 -17.02
C GLY A 121 -2.68 -12.35 -18.20
N ASN A 122 -3.71 -11.55 -17.93
CA ASN A 122 -4.45 -10.84 -18.98
C ASN A 122 -4.01 -9.38 -19.05
N ILE A 123 -3.16 -9.06 -20.00
CA ILE A 123 -2.60 -7.71 -20.17
C ILE A 123 -3.69 -6.63 -20.41
N TYR A 124 -4.79 -6.97 -21.06
CA TYR A 124 -5.90 -6.04 -21.29
C TYR A 124 -6.63 -5.70 -19.97
N PHE A 125 -6.77 -6.70 -19.09
CA PHE A 125 -7.32 -6.49 -17.75
C PHE A 125 -6.41 -5.56 -16.94
N VAL A 126 -5.10 -5.84 -16.93
CA VAL A 126 -4.11 -5.02 -16.22
C VAL A 126 -4.09 -3.58 -16.75
N ALA A 127 -4.11 -3.40 -18.07
CA ALA A 127 -4.16 -2.06 -18.68
C ALA A 127 -5.45 -1.29 -18.29
N GLY A 128 -6.60 -1.96 -18.32
CA GLY A 128 -7.86 -1.39 -17.85
C GLY A 128 -7.82 -0.98 -16.36
N ALA A 129 -7.24 -1.83 -15.52
CA ALA A 129 -7.07 -1.58 -14.10
C ALA A 129 -6.12 -0.38 -13.81
N LEU A 130 -5.07 -0.22 -14.62
CA LEU A 130 -4.19 0.96 -14.55
C LEU A 130 -4.93 2.26 -14.94
N ILE A 131 -5.80 2.20 -15.95
CA ILE A 131 -6.65 3.35 -16.31
C ILE A 131 -7.58 3.72 -15.14
N VAL A 132 -8.21 2.72 -14.51
CA VAL A 132 -9.03 2.94 -13.31
C VAL A 132 -8.22 3.58 -12.19
N THR A 133 -7.00 3.11 -11.95
CA THR A 133 -6.08 3.71 -10.97
C THR A 133 -5.82 5.19 -11.29
N GLY A 134 -5.56 5.52 -12.56
CA GLY A 134 -5.36 6.90 -13.00
C GLY A 134 -6.59 7.78 -12.72
N PHE A 135 -7.81 7.27 -12.99
CA PHE A 135 -9.05 7.99 -12.67
C PHE A 135 -9.25 8.17 -11.16
N LEU A 136 -8.94 7.16 -10.34
CA LEU A 136 -9.02 7.26 -8.88
C LEU A 136 -8.10 8.35 -8.35
N LEU A 137 -6.85 8.39 -8.81
CA LEU A 137 -5.88 9.42 -8.42
C LEU A 137 -6.32 10.81 -8.85
N PHE A 138 -6.78 10.95 -10.09
CA PHE A 138 -7.31 12.20 -10.60
C PHE A 138 -8.54 12.69 -9.80
N ALA A 139 -9.42 11.76 -9.38
CA ALA A 139 -10.54 12.08 -8.52
C ALA A 139 -10.07 12.53 -7.13
N SER A 140 -9.04 11.88 -6.56
CA SER A 140 -8.50 12.23 -5.24
C SER A 140 -7.95 13.65 -5.17
N ASP A 141 -7.37 14.15 -6.27
CA ASP A 141 -6.84 15.53 -6.33
C ASP A 141 -7.93 16.60 -6.29
N ARG A 142 -9.16 16.23 -6.66
CA ARG A 142 -10.32 17.12 -6.65
C ARG A 142 -11.09 17.12 -5.34
N VAL A 143 -10.81 16.17 -4.47
CA VAL A 143 -11.43 16.13 -3.14
C VAL A 143 -10.84 17.23 -2.27
N LYS A 144 -11.71 17.96 -1.58
CA LYS A 144 -11.28 18.98 -0.61
C LYS A 144 -10.38 18.34 0.46
N LYS A 145 -9.34 19.06 0.90
CA LYS A 145 -8.45 18.59 1.96
C LYS A 145 -9.26 18.22 3.20
N GLY A 146 -9.21 16.95 3.58
CA GLY A 146 -9.79 16.47 4.82
C GLY A 146 -9.03 17.04 6.05
N ARG A 147 -9.68 16.95 7.20
CA ARG A 147 -9.13 17.45 8.48
C ARG A 147 -9.09 16.37 9.55
N LYS A 148 -9.54 15.15 9.24
CA LYS A 148 -9.53 14.06 10.21
C LYS A 148 -8.09 13.56 10.39
N THR A 149 -7.65 13.55 11.63
CA THR A 149 -6.36 13.00 12.07
C THR A 149 -6.60 11.63 12.72
N GLU A 150 -5.52 10.94 13.10
CA GLU A 150 -5.59 9.66 13.82
C GLU A 150 -6.48 9.73 15.09
N ARG A 151 -6.52 10.90 15.75
CA ARG A 151 -7.34 11.12 16.94
C ARG A 151 -8.83 11.24 16.65
N SER A 152 -9.22 11.75 15.49
CA SER A 152 -10.60 12.01 15.10
C SER A 152 -11.16 10.98 14.11
N ALA A 153 -10.32 10.09 13.56
CA ALA A 153 -10.72 9.01 12.67
C ALA A 153 -11.66 8.03 13.39
N LYS A 154 -12.79 7.73 12.76
CA LYS A 154 -13.73 6.71 13.26
C LYS A 154 -13.34 5.34 12.70
N LEU A 155 -13.66 4.28 13.43
CA LEU A 155 -13.42 2.91 12.99
C LEU A 155 -14.12 2.60 11.65
N LEU A 156 -15.30 3.16 11.44
CA LEU A 156 -16.04 3.01 10.17
C LEU A 156 -15.29 3.65 8.99
N ASP A 157 -14.68 4.84 9.19
CA ASP A 157 -13.89 5.49 8.15
C ASP A 157 -12.74 4.58 7.71
N VAL A 158 -12.06 3.97 8.68
CA VAL A 158 -10.92 3.07 8.44
C VAL A 158 -11.36 1.76 7.80
N LEU A 159 -12.51 1.22 8.22
CA LEU A 159 -13.09 0.02 7.61
C LEU A 159 -13.42 0.25 6.12
N LEU A 160 -13.96 1.42 5.76
CA LEU A 160 -14.21 1.78 4.37
C LEU A 160 -12.91 1.85 3.55
N VAL A 161 -11.84 2.43 4.12
CA VAL A 161 -10.52 2.42 3.49
C VAL A 161 -10.01 0.98 3.33
N GLY A 162 -10.20 0.13 4.34
CA GLY A 162 -9.84 -1.29 4.30
C GLY A 162 -10.60 -2.08 3.22
N ILE A 163 -11.89 -1.80 3.02
CA ILE A 163 -12.67 -2.39 1.93
C ILE A 163 -12.12 -1.95 0.57
N ALA A 164 -11.81 -0.66 0.41
CA ALA A 164 -11.18 -0.15 -0.80
C ALA A 164 -9.81 -0.83 -1.06
N GLN A 165 -9.04 -1.06 0.01
CA GLN A 165 -7.78 -1.80 -0.05
C GLN A 165 -7.99 -3.26 -0.48
N ALA A 166 -9.03 -3.93 0.01
CA ALA A 166 -9.38 -5.29 -0.40
C ALA A 166 -9.73 -5.37 -1.88
N ILE A 167 -10.46 -4.40 -2.42
CA ILE A 167 -10.75 -4.31 -3.87
C ILE A 167 -9.45 -4.09 -4.66
N ALA A 168 -8.52 -3.31 -4.12
CA ALA A 168 -7.25 -3.00 -4.76
C ALA A 168 -6.21 -4.13 -4.70
N THR A 169 -6.58 -5.34 -4.29
CA THR A 169 -5.75 -6.55 -4.49
C THR A 169 -5.77 -7.01 -5.95
N CYS A 170 -6.70 -6.53 -6.77
CA CYS A 170 -6.73 -6.81 -8.20
C CYS A 170 -5.47 -6.29 -8.91
N PRO A 171 -4.82 -7.12 -9.77
CA PRO A 171 -3.63 -6.72 -10.52
C PRO A 171 -3.88 -5.48 -11.38
N GLY A 172 -2.97 -4.52 -11.34
CA GLY A 172 -3.09 -3.24 -12.06
C GLY A 172 -3.83 -2.15 -11.27
N ILE A 173 -4.66 -2.50 -10.27
CA ILE A 173 -5.20 -1.49 -9.35
C ILE A 173 -4.13 -1.17 -8.31
N SER A 174 -3.78 0.11 -8.19
CA SER A 174 -2.82 0.56 -7.19
C SER A 174 -3.43 0.47 -5.79
N ARG A 175 -2.87 -0.36 -4.93
CA ARG A 175 -3.29 -0.45 -3.53
C ARG A 175 -3.11 0.88 -2.81
N SER A 176 -1.93 1.48 -2.92
CA SER A 176 -1.63 2.78 -2.33
C SER A 176 -2.50 3.89 -2.92
N GLY A 177 -2.67 3.94 -4.25
CA GLY A 177 -3.53 4.92 -4.91
C GLY A 177 -4.99 4.84 -4.45
N THR A 178 -5.54 3.63 -4.36
CA THR A 178 -6.93 3.41 -3.95
C THR A 178 -7.17 3.79 -2.50
N THR A 179 -6.26 3.40 -1.62
CA THR A 179 -6.40 3.66 -0.19
C THR A 179 -6.17 5.14 0.15
N ILE A 180 -5.22 5.82 -0.50
CA ILE A 180 -5.07 7.28 -0.41
C ILE A 180 -6.36 7.98 -0.86
N THR A 181 -6.90 7.56 -2.01
CA THR A 181 -8.14 8.11 -2.56
C THR A 181 -9.31 7.90 -1.59
N ALA A 182 -9.51 6.68 -1.10
CA ALA A 182 -10.53 6.37 -0.12
C ALA A 182 -10.38 7.18 1.17
N GLY A 183 -9.14 7.32 1.67
CA GLY A 183 -8.81 8.16 2.82
C GLY A 183 -9.20 9.62 2.60
N CYS A 184 -8.93 10.18 1.42
CA CYS A 184 -9.37 11.52 1.06
C CYS A 184 -10.90 11.65 1.04
N PHE A 185 -11.62 10.67 0.48
CA PHE A 185 -13.08 10.67 0.42
C PHE A 185 -13.74 10.58 1.80
N VAL A 186 -13.19 9.81 2.73
CA VAL A 186 -13.71 9.77 4.12
C VAL A 186 -13.29 10.99 4.94
N GLY A 187 -12.50 11.89 4.36
CA GLY A 187 -12.11 13.17 4.96
C GLY A 187 -10.87 13.11 5.84
N PHE A 188 -10.00 12.15 5.65
CA PHE A 188 -8.68 12.13 6.30
C PHE A 188 -7.81 13.28 5.82
N ASP A 189 -6.96 13.81 6.70
CA ASP A 189 -5.87 14.67 6.27
C ASP A 189 -4.93 13.89 5.34
N ARG A 190 -4.36 14.57 4.34
CA ARG A 190 -3.46 13.92 3.35
C ARG A 190 -2.29 13.19 4.02
N LYS A 191 -1.80 13.71 5.16
CA LYS A 191 -0.78 13.02 5.95
C LYS A 191 -1.26 11.68 6.47
N LEU A 192 -2.48 11.62 7.02
CA LEU A 192 -3.05 10.38 7.54
C LEU A 192 -3.32 9.38 6.42
N SER A 193 -3.86 9.85 5.27
CA SER A 193 -4.07 9.00 4.09
C SER A 193 -2.78 8.40 3.57
N LEU A 194 -1.65 9.11 3.63
CA LEU A 194 -0.34 8.63 3.22
C LEU A 194 0.28 7.68 4.27
N ILE A 195 0.15 7.97 5.56
CA ILE A 195 0.74 7.17 6.64
C ILE A 195 0.08 5.80 6.77
N HIS A 196 -1.22 5.67 6.51
CA HIS A 196 -1.90 4.38 6.57
C HIS A 196 -1.48 3.40 5.47
N ILE A 197 -0.74 3.86 4.44
CA ILE A 197 -0.59 3.05 3.24
C ILE A 197 0.82 3.02 2.68
N SER A 198 1.49 4.11 2.73
CA SER A 198 2.85 4.25 2.24
C SER A 198 3.43 5.48 2.90
N GLU A 199 3.98 5.30 4.03
CA GLU A 199 5.08 6.05 4.46
C GLU A 199 5.05 7.51 4.78
N PRO A 200 5.78 7.92 5.80
CA PRO A 200 6.17 9.29 6.02
C PRO A 200 7.22 9.73 5.00
N THR A 201 6.85 10.01 3.77
CA THR A 201 7.71 10.87 2.97
C THR A 201 7.67 12.25 3.63
N ARG A 202 8.64 12.55 4.48
CA ARG A 202 9.04 13.92 4.78
C ARG A 202 9.62 14.54 3.51
N LEU A 203 8.83 14.72 2.49
CA LEU A 203 9.04 15.81 1.58
C LEU A 203 8.59 17.06 2.33
N ARG A 204 9.52 17.68 3.03
CA ARG A 204 9.49 19.11 3.26
C ARG A 204 9.39 19.70 1.86
N CYS A 205 8.19 20.01 1.44
CA CYS A 205 8.01 20.99 0.39
C CYS A 205 8.53 22.30 0.95
N ILE A 206 9.67 22.71 0.42
CA ILE A 206 10.17 24.07 0.40
C ILE A 206 9.07 24.96 -0.19
#